data_fcbcf8d4833f77727e9d279343f0039c
#
_entry.id   fcbcf8d4833f77727e9d279343f0039c
#
_cell.length_a   1.000
_cell.length_b   1.000
_cell.length_c   1.000
_cell.angle_alpha   90.00
_cell.angle_beta   90.00
_cell.angle_gamma   90.00
#
_symmetry.space_group_name_H-M   'P 1'
#
loop_
_entity.id
_entity.type
_entity.pdbx_description
1 polymer ?
#
loop_
_entity_poly.entity_id
_entity_poly.type
_entity_poly.pdbx_seq_one_letter_code
_entity_poly.pdbx_strand_id
1 'polypeptide(L)' 'AHDKVFEVEVVIGDIVYGRGSGKSKKEAEQKAAMDAYNKQAK' A
#
# COMPACT_ATOMS: atom_id res chain seq x y z
N ALA A 1 18.41 -1.97 17.13
CA ALA A 1 17.72 -1.41 15.98
C ALA A 1 16.67 -2.39 15.50
N HIS A 2 15.49 -1.89 15.31
CA HIS A 2 14.38 -2.72 14.85
C HIS A 2 13.97 -2.33 13.46
N ASP A 3 13.91 -3.29 12.61
CA ASP A 3 13.41 -3.05 11.28
C ASP A 3 11.91 -3.25 11.30
N LYS A 4 11.22 -2.15 11.49
CA LYS A 4 9.77 -2.19 11.44
C LYS A 4 9.33 -2.00 10.01
N VAL A 5 8.46 -2.87 9.58
CA VAL A 5 7.86 -2.77 8.27
C VAL A 5 6.40 -2.43 8.44
N PHE A 6 5.98 -1.36 7.80
CA PHE A 6 4.59 -0.94 7.82
C PHE A 6 3.91 -1.48 6.58
N GLU A 7 2.73 -2.01 6.76
CA GLU A 7 1.95 -2.51 5.64
C GLU A 7 0.64 -1.77 5.56
N VAL A 8 0.30 -1.34 4.37
CA VAL A 8 -0.92 -0.58 4.13
C VAL A 8 -1.65 -1.22 2.97
N GLU A 9 -2.95 -1.27 3.09
CA GLU A 9 -3.80 -1.77 2.02
C GLU A 9 -4.79 -0.70 1.62
N VAL A 10 -5.05 -0.63 0.33
CA VAL A 10 -6.12 0.22 -0.19
C VAL A 10 -7.34 -0.67 -0.39
N VAL A 11 -8.35 -0.44 0.42
CA VAL A 11 -9.56 -1.25 0.38
C VAL A 11 -10.74 -0.35 0.06
N ILE A 12 -11.49 -0.74 -0.95
CA ILE A 12 -12.71 -0.02 -1.34
C ILE A 12 -13.84 -1.04 -1.33
N GLY A 13 -14.82 -0.79 -0.46
CA GLY A 13 -15.85 -1.78 -0.23
C GLY A 13 -15.23 -3.00 0.41
N ASP A 14 -15.38 -4.14 -0.21
CA ASP A 14 -14.79 -5.38 0.28
C ASP A 14 -13.63 -5.85 -0.57
N ILE A 15 -13.13 -4.98 -1.42
CA ILE A 15 -12.12 -5.36 -2.39
C ILE A 15 -10.80 -4.67 -2.08
N VAL A 16 -9.73 -5.45 -2.02
CA VAL A 16 -8.40 -4.90 -1.85
C VAL A 16 -7.86 -4.51 -3.21
N TYR A 17 -7.61 -3.22 -3.39
CA TYR A 17 -7.14 -2.71 -4.67
C TYR A 17 -5.62 -2.65 -4.76
N GLY A 18 -4.95 -2.49 -3.64
CA GLY A 18 -3.51 -2.41 -3.67
C GLY A 18 -2.92 -2.62 -2.30
N ARG A 19 -1.65 -2.96 -2.28
CA ARG A 19 -0.92 -3.15 -1.04
C ARG A 19 0.46 -2.54 -1.17
N GLY A 20 0.94 -2.02 -0.06
CA GLY A 20 2.27 -1.46 -0.04
C GLY A 20 2.91 -1.67 1.31
N SER A 21 4.22 -1.73 1.31
CA SER A 21 4.97 -1.83 2.55
C SER A 21 6.18 -0.93 2.46
N GLY A 22 6.65 -0.49 3.60
CA GLY A 22 7.79 0.38 3.64
C GLY A 22 8.27 0.56 5.06
N LYS A 23 9.35 1.30 5.21
CA LYS A 23 9.95 1.53 6.51
C LYS A 23 9.21 2.60 7.31
N SER A 24 8.32 3.33 6.67
CA SER A 24 7.49 4.30 7.35
C SER A 24 6.07 4.16 6.84
N LYS A 25 5.14 4.65 7.62
CA LYS A 25 3.75 4.58 7.24
C LYS A 25 3.51 5.33 5.93
N LYS A 26 4.14 6.49 5.81
CA LYS A 26 3.98 7.29 4.61
C LYS A 26 4.48 6.55 3.38
N GLU A 27 5.62 5.89 3.50
CA GLU A 27 6.18 5.13 2.41
C GLU A 27 5.26 3.97 2.02
N ALA A 28 4.75 3.28 3.03
CA ALA A 28 3.84 2.17 2.78
C ALA A 28 2.57 2.64 2.08
N GLU A 29 2.05 3.80 2.51
CA GLU A 29 0.84 4.35 1.90
C GLU A 29 1.09 4.71 0.44
N GLN A 30 2.23 5.30 0.15
CA GLN A 30 2.55 5.66 -1.22
C GLN A 30 2.63 4.43 -2.10
N LYS A 31 3.27 3.39 -1.62
CA LYS A 31 3.39 2.17 -2.40
C LYS A 31 2.05 1.49 -2.59
N ALA A 32 1.21 1.51 -1.56
CA ALA A 32 -0.12 0.92 -1.68
C ALA A 32 -0.95 1.67 -2.71
N ALA A 33 -0.86 2.99 -2.69
CA ALA A 33 -1.60 3.81 -3.64
C ALA A 33 -1.12 3.57 -5.05
N MET A 34 0.19 3.45 -5.24
CA MET A 34 0.73 3.17 -6.56
C MET A 34 0.30 1.81 -7.07
N ASP A 35 0.29 0.83 -6.19
CA ASP A 35 -0.14 -0.50 -6.57
C ASP A 35 -1.59 -0.51 -7.01
N ALA A 36 -2.44 0.18 -6.26
CA ALA A 36 -3.84 0.28 -6.60
C ALA A 36 -4.03 1.02 -7.93
N TYR A 37 -3.25 2.08 -8.12
CA TYR A 37 -3.34 2.85 -9.35
C TYR A 37 -2.95 2.02 -10.56
N ASN A 38 -1.87 1.27 -10.43
CA ASN A 38 -1.40 0.44 -11.54
C ASN A 38 -2.41 -0.64 -11.91
N LYS A 39 -3.11 -1.15 -10.93
CA LYS A 39 -4.10 -2.19 -11.20
C LYS A 39 -5.34 -1.65 -11.85
N GLN A 40 -5.66 -0.39 -11.60
CA GLN A 40 -6.84 0.21 -12.19
C GLN A 40 -6.57 0.84 -13.55
N ALA A 41 -5.34 1.29 -13.74
CA ALA A 41 -4.99 1.99 -14.96
C ALA A 41 -4.59 0.97 -16.02
N LYS A 42 -5.53 0.40 -16.66
CA LYS A 42 -5.23 -0.53 -17.74
C LYS A 42 -5.62 0.04 -19.06
#